data_bb4ecb0dc55aa8d4d7c99836ac8fb452
#
_entry.id   bb4ecb0dc55aa8d4d7c99836ac8fb452
#
_cell.length_a   1.000
_cell.length_b   1.000
_cell.length_c   1.000
_cell.angle_alpha   90.00
_cell.angle_beta   90.00
_cell.angle_gamma   90.00
#
_symmetry.space_group_name_H-M   'P 1'
#
loop_
_entity.id
_entity.type
_entity.pdbx_description
1 polymer ?
#
loop_
_entity_poly.entity_id
_entity_poly.type
_entity_poly.pdbx_seq_one_letter_code
_entity_poly.pdbx_strand_id
1 'polypeptide(L)'
;RIGFERPQHITEPWIRAYAAAFPTSQDCIGAIRFPQCISDRETIEFLKSIRTQSAVSRIKEKPAIYVHGEADRALPLDFTVGCFKDLWPNGPVVTLPDVGHFLQEDAPEAVSALIQLFVQTT
;
A
#
# COMPACT_ATOMS: atom_id res chain seq x y z
N ARG A 1 -14.24 -3.81 8.73
CA ARG A 1 -12.99 -4.30 9.35
C ARG A 1 -12.12 -5.09 8.36
N ILE A 2 -11.95 -4.61 7.16
CA ILE A 2 -11.11 -5.32 6.17
C ILE A 2 -9.66 -4.83 6.23
N GLY A 3 -9.41 -3.61 6.69
CA GLY A 3 -8.11 -2.97 6.58
C GLY A 3 -7.34 -2.74 7.88
N PHE A 4 -7.99 -2.79 9.05
CA PHE A 4 -7.36 -2.49 10.34
C PHE A 4 -7.43 -3.69 11.28
N GLU A 5 -6.31 -4.08 11.86
CA GLU A 5 -6.25 -5.09 12.92
C GLU A 5 -6.19 -4.47 14.32
N ARG A 6 -5.80 -3.20 14.44
CA ARG A 6 -5.70 -2.48 15.71
C ARG A 6 -6.76 -1.38 15.85
N PRO A 7 -8.04 -1.75 16.12
CA PRO A 7 -9.16 -0.79 16.17
C PRO A 7 -9.01 0.26 17.28
N GLN A 8 -8.17 0.03 18.29
CA GLN A 8 -7.88 1.00 19.34
C GLN A 8 -7.16 2.25 18.82
N HIS A 9 -6.52 2.20 17.66
CA HIS A 9 -5.91 3.36 17.01
C HIS A 9 -6.94 4.26 16.32
N ILE A 10 -8.16 3.76 16.05
CA ILE A 10 -9.25 4.52 15.44
C ILE A 10 -9.94 5.34 16.52
N THR A 11 -9.35 6.48 16.83
CA THR A 11 -9.87 7.44 17.82
C THR A 11 -10.76 8.49 17.17
N GLU A 12 -11.53 9.23 17.96
CA GLU A 12 -12.34 10.35 17.46
C GLU A 12 -11.49 11.44 16.74
N PRO A 13 -10.31 11.85 17.22
CA PRO A 13 -9.42 12.73 16.48
C PRO A 13 -8.96 12.14 15.14
N TRP A 14 -8.67 10.83 15.09
CA TRP A 14 -8.31 10.12 13.88
C TRP A 14 -9.45 10.17 12.84
N ILE A 15 -10.69 9.84 13.27
CA ILE A 15 -11.88 9.90 12.40
C ILE A 15 -12.06 11.31 11.84
N ARG A 16 -11.96 12.34 12.68
CA ARG A 16 -12.07 13.74 12.24
C ARG A 16 -10.99 14.16 11.25
N ALA A 17 -9.75 13.72 11.47
CA ALA A 17 -8.65 14.03 10.57
C ALA A 17 -8.89 13.45 9.17
N TYR A 18 -9.31 12.19 9.08
CA TYR A 18 -9.66 11.57 7.80
C TYR A 18 -10.91 12.20 7.17
N ALA A 19 -11.95 12.46 7.95
CA ALA A 19 -13.18 13.07 7.46
C ALA A 19 -12.96 14.50 6.95
N ALA A 20 -11.99 15.23 7.47
CA ALA A 20 -11.68 16.59 7.02
C ALA A 20 -11.28 16.69 5.54
N ALA A 21 -10.77 15.61 4.95
CA ALA A 21 -10.47 15.53 3.53
C ALA A 21 -11.74 15.41 2.65
N PHE A 22 -12.90 15.10 3.25
CA PHE A 22 -14.15 14.81 2.57
C PHE A 22 -15.32 15.60 3.20
N PRO A 23 -15.32 16.94 3.10
CA PRO A 23 -16.32 17.79 3.77
C PRO A 23 -17.75 17.59 3.25
N THR A 24 -17.90 17.07 2.04
CA THR A 24 -19.21 16.72 1.46
C THR A 24 -19.24 15.31 0.93
N SER A 25 -20.42 14.74 0.71
CA SER A 25 -20.57 13.42 0.11
C SER A 25 -20.00 13.34 -1.32
N GLN A 26 -19.94 14.45 -2.04
CA GLN A 26 -19.37 14.53 -3.38
C GLN A 26 -17.83 14.39 -3.34
N ASP A 27 -17.18 14.86 -2.29
CA ASP A 27 -15.74 14.74 -2.13
C ASP A 27 -15.31 13.29 -1.91
N CYS A 28 -16.22 12.43 -1.42
CA CYS A 28 -15.97 10.99 -1.21
C CYS A 28 -15.88 10.19 -2.53
N ILE A 29 -16.27 10.76 -3.68
CA ILE A 29 -16.41 10.00 -4.93
C ILE A 29 -15.10 9.33 -5.35
N GLY A 30 -13.96 10.01 -5.17
CA GLY A 30 -12.64 9.46 -5.47
C GLY A 30 -12.31 8.25 -4.60
N ALA A 31 -12.54 8.35 -3.30
CA ALA A 31 -12.31 7.26 -2.36
C ALA A 31 -13.20 6.03 -2.61
N ILE A 32 -14.43 6.25 -3.10
CA ILE A 32 -15.37 5.18 -3.46
C ILE A 32 -15.00 4.54 -4.81
N ARG A 33 -14.69 5.36 -5.81
CA ARG A 33 -14.43 4.90 -7.18
C ARG A 33 -13.08 4.23 -7.33
N PHE A 34 -12.05 4.68 -6.61
CA PHE A 34 -10.70 4.13 -6.71
C PHE A 34 -10.65 2.60 -6.50
N PRO A 35 -11.22 2.01 -5.43
CA PRO A 35 -11.24 0.55 -5.27
C PRO A 35 -12.04 -0.16 -6.38
N GLN A 36 -13.09 0.47 -6.92
CA GLN A 36 -13.90 -0.10 -7.99
C GLN A 36 -13.13 -0.18 -9.31
N CYS A 37 -12.27 0.82 -9.59
CA CYS A 37 -11.47 0.86 -10.82
C CYS A 37 -10.39 -0.24 -10.88
N ILE A 38 -9.98 -0.83 -9.76
CA ILE A 38 -8.95 -1.90 -9.73
C ILE A 38 -9.37 -3.12 -10.58
N SER A 39 -10.66 -3.42 -10.65
CA SER A 39 -11.22 -4.52 -11.45
C SER A 39 -11.81 -4.07 -12.78
N ASP A 40 -11.77 -2.78 -13.08
CA ASP A 40 -12.31 -2.23 -14.32
C ASP A 40 -11.37 -2.53 -15.51
N ARG A 41 -11.95 -3.06 -16.59
CA ARG A 41 -11.20 -3.48 -17.78
C ARG A 41 -10.44 -2.32 -18.43
N GLU A 42 -11.06 -1.16 -18.56
CA GLU A 42 -10.45 0.02 -19.18
C GLU A 42 -9.24 0.50 -18.37
N THR A 43 -9.38 0.54 -17.04
CA THR A 43 -8.28 0.87 -16.12
C THR A 43 -7.13 -0.13 -16.24
N ILE A 44 -7.44 -1.43 -16.30
CA ILE A 44 -6.42 -2.48 -16.46
C ILE A 44 -5.68 -2.33 -17.78
N GLU A 45 -6.37 -2.08 -18.89
CA GLU A 45 -5.77 -1.88 -20.21
C GLU A 45 -4.91 -0.60 -20.24
N PHE A 46 -5.36 0.48 -19.63
CA PHE A 46 -4.57 1.69 -19.46
C PHE A 46 -3.28 1.42 -18.67
N LEU A 47 -3.37 0.77 -17.51
CA LEU A 47 -2.20 0.43 -16.69
C LEU A 47 -1.20 -0.45 -17.45
N LYS A 48 -1.67 -1.41 -18.25
CA LYS A 48 -0.81 -2.21 -19.12
C LYS A 48 -0.11 -1.35 -20.19
N SER A 49 -0.81 -0.38 -20.77
CA SER A 49 -0.27 0.49 -21.83
C SER A 49 0.87 1.38 -21.35
N ILE A 50 0.81 1.86 -20.11
CA ILE A 50 1.85 2.72 -19.51
C ILE A 50 3.03 1.92 -18.92
N ARG A 51 2.89 0.61 -18.75
CA ARG A 51 3.96 -0.29 -18.27
C ARG A 51 4.93 -0.64 -19.40
N THR A 52 5.61 0.38 -19.92
CA THR A 52 6.59 0.19 -20.99
C THR A 52 7.87 -0.47 -20.47
N GLN A 53 8.61 -1.15 -21.37
CA GLN A 53 9.91 -1.74 -21.04
C GLN A 53 10.87 -0.72 -20.43
N SER A 54 10.95 0.48 -20.98
CA SER A 54 11.83 1.54 -20.49
C SER A 54 11.43 2.06 -19.13
N ALA A 55 10.13 2.21 -18.84
CA ALA A 55 9.63 2.62 -17.52
C ALA A 55 9.96 1.58 -16.46
N VAL A 56 9.73 0.30 -16.77
CA VAL A 56 10.05 -0.82 -15.87
C VAL A 56 11.55 -0.91 -15.61
N SER A 57 12.40 -0.78 -16.62
CA SER A 57 13.86 -0.79 -16.46
C SER A 57 14.33 0.32 -15.51
N ARG A 58 13.84 1.53 -15.69
CA ARG A 58 14.20 2.68 -14.82
C ARG A 58 13.78 2.47 -13.37
N ILE A 59 12.63 1.85 -13.13
CA ILE A 59 12.17 1.55 -11.78
C ILE A 59 13.05 0.47 -11.13
N LYS A 60 13.41 -0.58 -11.87
CA LYS A 60 14.26 -1.67 -11.38
C LYS A 60 15.68 -1.23 -10.95
N GLU A 61 16.16 -0.11 -11.47
CA GLU A 61 17.44 0.48 -11.09
C GLU A 61 17.38 1.18 -9.70
N LYS A 62 16.21 1.40 -9.16
CA LYS A 62 16.07 2.04 -7.86
C LYS A 62 16.07 1.00 -6.74
N PRO A 63 16.67 1.32 -5.58
CA PRO A 63 16.53 0.49 -4.41
C PRO A 63 15.05 0.39 -4.02
N ALA A 64 14.65 -0.76 -3.52
CA ALA A 64 13.28 -1.00 -3.08
C ALA A 64 13.24 -1.97 -1.90
N ILE A 65 12.32 -1.73 -0.99
CA ILE A 65 11.93 -2.62 0.08
C ILE A 65 10.43 -2.85 0.02
N TYR A 66 9.99 -4.07 0.26
CA TYR A 66 8.57 -4.39 0.38
C TYR A 66 8.23 -4.66 1.84
N VAL A 67 7.19 -4.00 2.33
CA VAL A 67 6.67 -4.21 3.69
C VAL A 67 5.21 -4.63 3.60
N HIS A 68 4.83 -5.70 4.31
CA HIS A 68 3.48 -6.26 4.26
C HIS A 68 2.97 -6.62 5.65
N GLY A 69 1.69 -6.38 5.91
CA GLY A 69 1.01 -6.85 7.12
C GLY A 69 0.51 -8.27 6.95
N GLU A 70 0.91 -9.19 7.84
CA GLU A 70 0.53 -10.61 7.74
C GLU A 70 -0.98 -10.86 7.87
N ALA A 71 -1.70 -9.93 8.49
CA ALA A 71 -3.16 -9.98 8.64
C ALA A 71 -3.91 -9.23 7.52
N ASP A 72 -3.23 -8.82 6.44
CA ASP A 72 -3.89 -8.18 5.30
C ASP A 72 -4.85 -9.13 4.61
N ARG A 73 -6.15 -8.79 4.65
CA ARG A 73 -7.23 -9.56 4.02
C ARG A 73 -7.65 -9.01 2.66
N ALA A 74 -7.09 -7.86 2.27
CA ALA A 74 -7.38 -7.25 0.98
C ALA A 74 -6.43 -7.75 -0.12
N LEU A 75 -5.14 -7.90 0.22
CA LEU A 75 -4.10 -8.32 -0.72
C LEU A 75 -3.34 -9.53 -0.15
N PRO A 76 -3.45 -10.73 -0.75
CA PRO A 76 -2.73 -11.91 -0.29
C PRO A 76 -1.21 -11.73 -0.38
N LEU A 77 -0.49 -12.09 0.69
CA LEU A 77 0.96 -11.95 0.81
C LEU A 77 1.72 -12.57 -0.37
N ASP A 78 1.41 -13.83 -0.70
CA ASP A 78 2.12 -14.55 -1.77
C ASP A 78 1.99 -13.86 -3.12
N PHE A 79 0.80 -13.35 -3.42
CA PHE A 79 0.55 -12.61 -4.66
C PHE A 79 1.37 -11.30 -4.72
N THR A 80 1.34 -10.53 -3.65
CA THR A 80 2.01 -9.21 -3.63
C THR A 80 3.52 -9.33 -3.56
N VAL A 81 4.04 -10.29 -2.81
CA VAL A 81 5.48 -10.63 -2.79
C VAL A 81 5.94 -11.12 -4.17
N GLY A 82 5.13 -11.96 -4.86
CA GLY A 82 5.42 -12.39 -6.22
C GLY A 82 5.56 -11.19 -7.16
N CYS A 83 4.61 -10.26 -7.16
CA CYS A 83 4.66 -9.04 -7.97
C CYS A 83 5.89 -8.17 -7.66
N PHE A 84 6.27 -8.05 -6.39
CA PHE A 84 7.48 -7.33 -6.00
C PHE A 84 8.76 -8.02 -6.49
N LYS A 85 8.86 -9.33 -6.30
CA LYS A 85 10.03 -10.12 -6.69
C LYS A 85 10.25 -10.21 -8.20
N ASP A 86 9.21 -10.06 -9.01
CA ASP A 86 9.31 -9.93 -10.47
C ASP A 86 10.12 -8.68 -10.89
N LEU A 87 10.04 -7.63 -10.09
CA LEU A 87 10.76 -6.39 -10.33
C LEU A 87 12.10 -6.34 -9.60
N TRP A 88 12.15 -6.78 -8.35
CA TRP A 88 13.33 -6.80 -7.48
C TRP A 88 13.55 -8.20 -6.89
N PRO A 89 14.14 -9.15 -7.65
CA PRO A 89 14.30 -10.53 -7.19
C PRO A 89 15.02 -10.67 -5.85
N ASN A 90 16.02 -9.80 -5.62
CA ASN A 90 16.82 -9.76 -4.40
C ASN A 90 16.36 -8.66 -3.41
N GLY A 91 15.29 -7.92 -3.74
CA GLY A 91 14.76 -6.87 -2.86
C GLY A 91 14.32 -7.44 -1.50
N PRO A 92 14.63 -6.76 -0.39
CA PRO A 92 14.21 -7.20 0.93
C PRO A 92 12.68 -7.18 1.07
N VAL A 93 12.15 -8.17 1.75
CA VAL A 93 10.73 -8.29 2.13
C VAL A 93 10.66 -8.35 3.64
N VAL A 94 9.85 -7.51 4.24
CA VAL A 94 9.58 -7.47 5.67
C VAL A 94 8.09 -7.71 5.88
N THR A 95 7.75 -8.68 6.73
CA THR A 95 6.37 -8.90 7.16
C THR A 95 6.18 -8.44 8.59
N LEU A 96 5.01 -7.88 8.88
CA LEU A 96 4.65 -7.38 10.21
C LEU A 96 3.49 -8.22 10.76
N PRO A 97 3.71 -8.97 11.86
CA PRO A 97 2.67 -9.76 12.49
C PRO A 97 1.58 -8.86 13.09
N ASP A 98 0.34 -9.33 13.09
CA ASP A 98 -0.83 -8.62 13.63
C ASP A 98 -1.03 -7.22 13.04
N VAL A 99 -0.67 -7.04 11.77
CA VAL A 99 -0.81 -5.79 11.00
C VAL A 99 -1.65 -6.08 9.77
N GLY A 100 -2.64 -5.23 9.51
CA GLY A 100 -3.55 -5.34 8.38
C GLY A 100 -3.08 -4.59 7.14
N HIS A 101 -4.05 -4.27 6.27
CA HIS A 101 -3.81 -3.59 5.00
C HIS A 101 -3.22 -2.17 5.16
N PHE A 102 -3.62 -1.45 6.19
CA PHE A 102 -3.16 -0.09 6.48
C PHE A 102 -2.02 -0.12 7.50
N LEU A 103 -0.84 -0.56 7.05
CA LEU A 103 0.34 -0.70 7.91
C LEU A 103 0.70 0.57 8.68
N GLN A 104 0.55 1.73 8.04
CA GLN A 104 0.87 3.02 8.64
C GLN A 104 -0.06 3.39 9.82
N GLU A 105 -1.23 2.74 9.89
CA GLU A 105 -2.20 2.94 10.97
C GLU A 105 -2.07 1.88 12.07
N ASP A 106 -1.77 0.63 11.65
CA ASP A 106 -1.63 -0.48 12.59
C ASP A 106 -0.25 -0.51 13.27
N ALA A 107 0.82 -0.08 12.55
CA ALA A 107 2.20 -0.15 13.05
C ALA A 107 3.04 1.06 12.61
N PRO A 108 2.64 2.31 12.92
CA PRO A 108 3.30 3.52 12.46
C PRO A 108 4.78 3.61 12.86
N GLU A 109 5.14 3.15 14.07
CA GLU A 109 6.50 3.18 14.56
C GLU A 109 7.40 2.22 13.77
N ALA A 110 6.92 1.01 13.50
CA ALA A 110 7.66 0.01 12.74
C ALA A 110 7.86 0.46 11.28
N VAL A 111 6.81 1.01 10.66
CA VAL A 111 6.89 1.55 9.29
C VAL A 111 7.87 2.71 9.22
N SER A 112 7.80 3.65 10.18
CA SER A 112 8.72 4.80 10.25
C SER A 112 10.17 4.36 10.43
N ALA A 113 10.43 3.39 11.31
CA ALA A 113 11.78 2.85 11.53
C ALA A 113 12.33 2.17 10.28
N LEU A 114 11.52 1.39 9.57
CA LEU A 114 11.89 0.75 8.31
C LEU A 114 12.21 1.77 7.21
N ILE A 115 11.43 2.84 7.09
CA ILE A 115 11.69 3.93 6.14
C ILE A 115 13.03 4.60 6.47
N GLN A 116 13.26 4.94 7.75
CA GLN A 116 14.52 5.57 8.18
C GLN A 116 15.72 4.69 7.88
N LEU A 117 15.65 3.41 8.25
CA LEU A 117 16.71 2.44 7.96
C LEU A 117 16.97 2.35 6.46
N PHE A 118 15.93 2.20 5.65
CA PHE A 118 16.04 2.11 4.20
C PHE A 118 16.73 3.33 3.60
N VAL A 119 16.31 4.55 3.97
CA VAL A 119 16.91 5.81 3.47
C VAL A 119 18.38 5.96 3.89
N GLN A 120 18.77 5.43 5.07
CA GLN A 120 20.16 5.50 5.54
C GLN A 120 21.08 4.48 4.88
N THR A 121 20.54 3.41 4.31
CA THR A 121 21.31 2.29 3.76
C THR A 121 21.33 2.25 2.23
N THR A 122 20.61 3.13 1.57
CA THR A 122 20.51 3.23 0.10
C THR A 122 21.00 4.57 -0.42
#